data_add824174447c04be3d0dde1ff7a3e0f
#
_entry.id   add824174447c04be3d0dde1ff7a3e0f
#
_cell.length_a   1.000
_cell.length_b   1.000
_cell.length_c   1.000
_cell.angle_alpha   90.00
_cell.angle_beta   90.00
_cell.angle_gamma   90.00
#
_symmetry.space_group_name_H-M   'P 1'
#
loop_
_entity.id
_entity.type
_entity.pdbx_description
1 polymer ?
#
loop_
_entity_poly.entity_id
_entity_poly.type
_entity_poly.pdbx_seq_one_letter_code
_entity_poly.pdbx_strand_id
1 'polypeptide(L)'
;MNTRTRVLASVALIIGVVGFSTTSASAAELVIATFGGSFAKDTKACHIAAFTKETGAKVILTLGGSVKHAATIRATKGSPEIDVAYMDISIAKQVKAEGLLERIDFSQLKNYADVAKQAFDTDGTYVNFMTAATVIAYNPKVITTPPTSWNDIFDPKYSGKMALGDITGTSGLHFLLALNKLNGGDLNNLDSGFKALSENKDKVLMYYTQADQIVSLFERGEVIIAPWYPDRIGSAADKGVPVAVAYPKEGAVGIQPTLSIPKGSANKKLAMKFIDVVLSQEGQACFAEKKYAGPVNTKVSLSDKVAKIVPFGESYENLWYPDTDVVAKERPKWTKRWQRAIDQ
;
A
#
# COMPACT_ATOMS: atom_id res chain seq x y z
N MET A 1 17.39 82.34 64.47
CA MET A 1 16.32 81.34 64.32
C MET A 1 16.42 80.83 62.96
N ASN A 2 17.12 79.69 62.78
CA ASN A 2 17.39 79.04 61.48
C ASN A 2 16.88 77.65 61.49
N THR A 3 15.85 77.44 60.72
CA THR A 3 15.27 76.06 60.50
C THR A 3 15.96 75.44 59.25
N ARG A 4 16.70 74.41 59.47
CA ARG A 4 17.33 73.59 58.37
C ARG A 4 16.38 72.44 57.98
N THR A 5 15.86 72.54 56.76
CA THR A 5 15.10 71.46 56.13
C THR A 5 16.04 70.40 55.56
N ARG A 6 15.91 69.14 56.02
CA ARG A 6 16.61 68.00 55.45
C ARG A 6 15.76 67.36 54.34
N VAL A 7 16.28 67.38 53.14
CA VAL A 7 15.74 66.61 51.98
C VAL A 7 16.27 65.23 52.03
N LEU A 8 15.38 64.22 52.18
CA LEU A 8 15.67 62.82 52.08
C LEU A 8 15.46 62.42 50.61
N ALA A 9 16.51 62.07 49.91
CA ALA A 9 16.47 61.46 48.55
C ALA A 9 16.20 59.96 48.69
N SER A 10 15.01 59.50 48.24
CA SER A 10 14.69 58.09 48.12
C SER A 10 15.13 57.57 46.76
N VAL A 11 16.13 56.70 46.76
CA VAL A 11 16.58 55.97 45.55
C VAL A 11 15.66 54.74 45.38
N ALA A 12 14.76 54.80 44.41
CA ALA A 12 13.95 53.65 43.99
C ALA A 12 14.78 52.71 43.09
N LEU A 13 15.11 51.54 43.62
CA LEU A 13 15.78 50.46 42.88
C LEU A 13 14.75 49.75 42.02
N ILE A 14 14.72 50.01 40.69
CA ILE A 14 13.87 49.29 39.75
C ILE A 14 14.58 48.01 39.39
N ILE A 15 14.13 46.89 40.02
CA ILE A 15 14.53 45.51 39.62
C ILE A 15 13.71 45.16 38.36
N GLY A 16 14.36 45.27 37.20
CA GLY A 16 13.80 44.79 35.94
C GLY A 16 13.72 43.27 35.95
N VAL A 17 12.53 42.71 36.11
CA VAL A 17 12.25 41.31 35.91
C VAL A 17 12.26 41.06 34.40
N VAL A 18 13.38 40.53 33.86
CA VAL A 18 13.46 39.99 32.51
C VAL A 18 12.67 38.71 32.49
N GLY A 19 11.38 38.81 32.11
CA GLY A 19 10.54 37.66 31.88
C GLY A 19 11.07 36.88 30.68
N PHE A 20 11.76 35.73 30.88
CA PHE A 20 11.98 34.75 29.86
C PHE A 20 10.62 34.17 29.46
N SER A 21 10.03 34.72 28.39
CA SER A 21 8.88 34.10 27.74
C SER A 21 9.41 32.80 27.07
N THR A 22 9.27 31.67 27.76
CA THR A 22 9.39 30.37 27.12
C THR A 22 8.25 30.23 26.16
N THR A 23 8.45 30.59 24.90
CA THR A 23 7.59 30.17 23.81
C THR A 23 7.66 28.66 23.76
N SER A 24 6.66 27.98 24.34
CA SER A 24 6.43 26.57 24.10
C SER A 24 6.25 26.42 22.59
N ALA A 25 7.30 26.01 21.87
CA ALA A 25 7.17 25.63 20.48
C ALA A 25 6.13 24.51 20.43
N SER A 26 4.95 24.79 19.88
CA SER A 26 3.97 23.75 19.60
C SER A 26 4.66 22.70 18.73
N ALA A 27 4.56 21.43 19.15
CA ALA A 27 5.11 20.35 18.35
C ALA A 27 4.50 20.43 16.96
N ALA A 28 5.35 20.37 15.92
CA ALA A 28 4.88 20.39 14.55
C ALA A 28 3.92 19.21 14.33
N GLU A 29 2.82 19.43 13.65
CA GLU A 29 1.83 18.39 13.33
C GLU A 29 1.97 17.95 11.88
N LEU A 30 1.80 16.64 11.62
CA LEU A 30 1.77 16.07 10.29
C LEU A 30 0.47 15.26 10.12
N VAL A 31 -0.33 15.61 9.12
CA VAL A 31 -1.58 14.91 8.81
C VAL A 31 -1.33 13.87 7.73
N ILE A 32 -1.55 12.61 8.06
CA ILE A 32 -1.33 11.47 7.18
C ILE A 32 -2.66 10.78 6.88
N ALA A 33 -3.05 10.76 5.61
CA ALA A 33 -4.17 9.96 5.14
C ALA A 33 -3.70 8.54 4.82
N THR A 34 -4.19 7.55 5.56
CA THR A 34 -3.76 6.14 5.44
C THR A 34 -4.94 5.17 5.42
N PHE A 35 -4.67 3.93 5.01
CA PHE A 35 -5.66 2.86 5.07
C PHE A 35 -5.98 2.49 6.53
N GLY A 36 -7.21 2.04 6.77
CA GLY A 36 -7.70 1.71 8.11
C GLY A 36 -7.28 0.34 8.63
N GLY A 37 -7.85 -0.05 9.78
CA GLY A 37 -7.71 -1.38 10.36
C GLY A 37 -6.28 -1.74 10.77
N SER A 38 -5.87 -2.98 10.47
CA SER A 38 -4.51 -3.46 10.77
C SER A 38 -3.42 -2.65 10.07
N PHE A 39 -3.70 -2.11 8.87
CA PHE A 39 -2.73 -1.28 8.15
C PHE A 39 -2.35 -0.03 8.94
N ALA A 40 -3.32 0.71 9.47
CA ALA A 40 -3.05 1.87 10.33
C ALA A 40 -2.30 1.49 11.61
N LYS A 41 -2.64 0.33 12.22
CA LYS A 41 -1.95 -0.19 13.41
C LYS A 41 -0.47 -0.44 13.10
N ASP A 42 -0.17 -1.11 12.00
CA ASP A 42 1.20 -1.45 11.62
C ASP A 42 1.99 -0.22 11.15
N THR A 43 1.34 0.73 10.44
CA THR A 43 1.91 2.05 10.11
C THR A 43 2.30 2.82 11.39
N LYS A 44 1.44 2.80 12.43
CA LYS A 44 1.78 3.43 13.72
C LYS A 44 2.99 2.79 14.36
N ALA A 45 3.06 1.47 14.38
CA ALA A 45 4.12 0.72 15.04
C ALA A 45 5.47 0.84 14.32
N CYS A 46 5.49 0.76 12.98
CA CYS A 46 6.72 0.68 12.19
C CYS A 46 7.23 2.03 11.72
N HIS A 47 6.33 2.96 11.37
CA HIS A 47 6.73 4.20 10.73
C HIS A 47 6.52 5.42 11.62
N ILE A 48 5.32 5.59 12.21
CA ILE A 48 5.00 6.79 12.99
C ILE A 48 5.80 6.83 14.28
N ALA A 49 5.99 5.71 14.96
CA ALA A 49 6.78 5.66 16.19
C ALA A 49 8.24 6.11 15.96
N ALA A 50 8.87 5.63 14.87
CA ALA A 50 10.22 6.02 14.50
C ALA A 50 10.28 7.51 14.09
N PHE A 51 9.33 7.96 13.26
CA PHE A 51 9.22 9.35 12.83
C PHE A 51 9.04 10.32 14.01
N THR A 52 8.12 10.03 14.93
CA THR A 52 7.88 10.87 16.11
C THR A 52 9.09 10.90 17.03
N LYS A 53 9.77 9.76 17.22
CA LYS A 53 11.03 9.70 17.99
C LYS A 53 12.13 10.58 17.39
N GLU A 54 12.23 10.61 16.04
CA GLU A 54 13.28 11.38 15.35
C GLU A 54 12.98 12.88 15.28
N THR A 55 11.70 13.26 15.12
CA THR A 55 11.31 14.64 14.83
C THR A 55 10.64 15.39 15.98
N GLY A 56 10.12 14.66 16.97
CA GLY A 56 9.24 15.23 18.00
C GLY A 56 7.86 15.66 17.47
N ALA A 57 7.58 15.46 16.19
CA ALA A 57 6.32 15.89 15.59
C ALA A 57 5.17 14.97 15.99
N LYS A 58 3.97 15.57 16.15
CA LYS A 58 2.72 14.84 16.36
C LYS A 58 2.15 14.42 15.02
N VAL A 59 1.68 13.18 14.93
CA VAL A 59 1.01 12.65 13.72
C VAL A 59 -0.49 12.53 13.95
N ILE A 60 -1.26 13.07 13.03
CA ILE A 60 -2.71 12.94 12.97
C ILE A 60 -3.04 12.00 11.80
N LEU A 61 -3.82 10.94 12.05
CA LEU A 61 -4.24 10.00 11.03
C LEU A 61 -5.66 10.28 10.56
N THR A 62 -5.83 10.42 9.24
CA THR A 62 -7.11 10.37 8.55
C THR A 62 -7.26 9.01 7.88
N LEU A 63 -8.26 8.24 8.30
CA LEU A 63 -8.46 6.87 7.80
C LEU A 63 -9.43 6.82 6.63
N GLY A 64 -9.06 6.07 5.59
CA GLY A 64 -9.89 5.90 4.41
C GLY A 64 -9.22 5.03 3.35
N GLY A 65 -9.89 4.87 2.22
CA GLY A 65 -9.31 4.28 1.02
C GLY A 65 -8.81 5.34 0.04
N SER A 66 -8.07 4.92 -0.98
CA SER A 66 -7.44 5.78 -1.99
C SER A 66 -8.40 6.81 -2.60
N VAL A 67 -9.63 6.40 -2.93
CA VAL A 67 -10.66 7.29 -3.51
C VAL A 67 -11.07 8.40 -2.55
N LYS A 68 -11.23 8.08 -1.24
CA LYS A 68 -11.54 9.07 -0.20
C LYS A 68 -10.40 10.07 -0.05
N HIS A 69 -9.16 9.59 -0.01
CA HIS A 69 -7.97 10.46 0.10
C HIS A 69 -7.89 11.41 -1.10
N ALA A 70 -8.08 10.90 -2.32
CA ALA A 70 -8.12 11.73 -3.52
C ALA A 70 -9.26 12.76 -3.50
N ALA A 71 -10.44 12.38 -3.01
CA ALA A 71 -11.57 13.30 -2.87
C ALA A 71 -11.25 14.44 -1.89
N THR A 72 -10.61 14.14 -0.74
CA THR A 72 -10.16 15.17 0.21
C THR A 72 -9.13 16.10 -0.42
N ILE A 73 -8.13 15.55 -1.15
CA ILE A 73 -7.11 16.37 -1.84
C ILE A 73 -7.76 17.33 -2.84
N ARG A 74 -8.77 16.86 -3.60
CA ARG A 74 -9.52 17.70 -4.56
C ARG A 74 -10.31 18.79 -3.86
N ALA A 75 -11.00 18.45 -2.76
CA ALA A 75 -11.84 19.38 -2.00
C ALA A 75 -11.03 20.49 -1.31
N THR A 76 -9.78 20.19 -0.93
CA THR A 76 -8.89 21.12 -0.21
C THR A 76 -7.78 21.67 -1.10
N LYS A 77 -8.00 21.71 -2.42
CA LYS A 77 -7.05 22.26 -3.40
C LYS A 77 -6.58 23.67 -3.01
N GLY A 78 -5.25 23.84 -2.96
CA GLY A 78 -4.60 25.11 -2.62
C GLY A 78 -4.30 25.31 -1.12
N SER A 79 -4.99 24.56 -0.24
CA SER A 79 -4.71 24.52 1.21
C SER A 79 -5.03 23.12 1.73
N PRO A 80 -4.19 22.11 1.40
CA PRO A 80 -4.50 20.73 1.69
C PRO A 80 -4.53 20.44 3.19
N GLU A 81 -5.55 19.68 3.61
CA GLU A 81 -5.69 19.18 4.98
C GLU A 81 -4.85 17.92 5.23
N ILE A 82 -4.28 17.36 4.18
CA ILE A 82 -3.44 16.16 4.20
C ILE A 82 -2.02 16.55 3.79
N ASP A 83 -1.03 16.12 4.54
CA ASP A 83 0.38 16.33 4.23
C ASP A 83 1.01 15.14 3.49
N VAL A 84 0.58 13.91 3.85
CA VAL A 84 1.00 12.68 3.17
C VAL A 84 -0.22 11.81 2.89
N ALA A 85 -0.38 11.35 1.66
CA ALA A 85 -1.46 10.47 1.25
C ALA A 85 -0.94 9.09 0.81
N TYR A 86 -1.49 8.04 1.42
CA TYR A 86 -1.38 6.66 0.94
C TYR A 86 -2.46 6.43 -0.12
N MET A 87 -2.07 6.04 -1.32
CA MET A 87 -2.99 5.76 -2.43
C MET A 87 -2.47 4.61 -3.29
N ASP A 88 -3.39 3.85 -3.87
CA ASP A 88 -3.04 2.93 -4.94
C ASP A 88 -2.58 3.72 -6.17
N ILE A 89 -1.65 3.17 -6.92
CA ILE A 89 -0.99 3.86 -8.03
C ILE A 89 -1.98 4.41 -9.07
N SER A 90 -3.06 3.71 -9.36
CA SER A 90 -4.09 4.16 -10.30
C SER A 90 -4.76 5.46 -9.87
N ILE A 91 -4.99 5.62 -8.57
CA ILE A 91 -5.58 6.85 -7.99
C ILE A 91 -4.52 7.94 -7.88
N ALA A 92 -3.30 7.61 -7.47
CA ALA A 92 -2.19 8.57 -7.43
C ALA A 92 -1.92 9.18 -8.81
N LYS A 93 -1.94 8.38 -9.89
CA LYS A 93 -1.81 8.85 -11.27
C LYS A 93 -2.94 9.81 -11.68
N GLN A 94 -4.19 9.55 -11.28
CA GLN A 94 -5.30 10.46 -11.54
C GLN A 94 -5.08 11.82 -10.86
N VAL A 95 -4.74 11.81 -9.57
CA VAL A 95 -4.48 13.03 -8.79
C VAL A 95 -3.25 13.78 -9.34
N LYS A 96 -2.23 13.05 -9.80
CA LYS A 96 -1.06 13.60 -10.51
C LYS A 96 -1.47 14.30 -11.80
N ALA A 97 -2.28 13.66 -12.64
CA ALA A 97 -2.75 14.23 -13.90
C ALA A 97 -3.58 15.51 -13.70
N GLU A 98 -4.26 15.64 -12.56
CA GLU A 98 -4.97 16.85 -12.14
C GLU A 98 -4.03 17.96 -11.61
N GLY A 99 -2.72 17.70 -11.50
CA GLY A 99 -1.73 18.64 -11.00
C GLY A 99 -1.83 18.93 -9.50
N LEU A 100 -2.37 17.99 -8.72
CA LEU A 100 -2.67 18.13 -7.30
C LEU A 100 -1.63 17.48 -6.37
N LEU A 101 -0.52 16.96 -6.91
CA LEU A 101 0.59 16.43 -6.13
C LEU A 101 1.82 17.34 -6.24
N GLU A 102 2.58 17.41 -5.15
CA GLU A 102 3.87 18.08 -5.13
C GLU A 102 4.92 17.28 -5.92
N ARG A 103 5.83 17.99 -6.55
CA ARG A 103 7.08 17.37 -7.03
C ARG A 103 8.05 17.27 -5.87
N ILE A 104 8.57 16.08 -5.67
CA ILE A 104 9.53 15.73 -4.64
C ILE A 104 10.87 15.43 -5.33
N ASP A 105 11.92 16.07 -4.88
CA ASP A 105 13.27 15.64 -5.22
C ASP A 105 13.65 14.46 -4.30
N PHE A 106 13.40 13.27 -4.77
CA PHE A 106 13.68 12.04 -4.01
C PHE A 106 15.16 11.84 -3.71
N SER A 107 16.08 12.47 -4.49
CA SER A 107 17.52 12.38 -4.22
C SER A 107 17.93 12.99 -2.88
N GLN A 108 17.07 13.83 -2.29
CA GLN A 108 17.26 14.40 -0.96
C GLN A 108 16.89 13.46 0.20
N LEU A 109 16.25 12.33 -0.09
CA LEU A 109 15.96 11.31 0.92
C LEU A 109 17.25 10.55 1.27
N LYS A 110 17.49 10.32 2.56
CA LYS A 110 18.68 9.58 3.03
C LYS A 110 18.72 8.16 2.48
N ASN A 111 17.54 7.55 2.36
CA ASN A 111 17.39 6.15 1.93
C ASN A 111 17.24 6.00 0.41
N TYR A 112 17.34 7.10 -0.38
CA TYR A 112 17.13 7.07 -1.83
C TYR A 112 17.97 6.03 -2.56
N ALA A 113 19.27 5.95 -2.23
CA ALA A 113 20.20 5.04 -2.89
C ALA A 113 19.94 3.55 -2.60
N ASP A 114 19.25 3.27 -1.50
CA ASP A 114 18.93 1.91 -1.06
C ASP A 114 17.55 1.42 -1.55
N VAL A 115 16.74 2.32 -2.11
CA VAL A 115 15.42 1.99 -2.64
C VAL A 115 15.50 1.66 -4.12
N ALA A 116 14.80 0.62 -4.54
CA ALA A 116 14.71 0.20 -5.93
C ALA A 116 14.24 1.36 -6.83
N LYS A 117 14.95 1.64 -7.92
CA LYS A 117 14.70 2.79 -8.80
C LYS A 117 13.26 2.81 -9.35
N GLN A 118 12.70 1.66 -9.67
CA GLN A 118 11.33 1.50 -10.16
C GLN A 118 10.25 1.85 -9.12
N ALA A 119 10.62 2.04 -7.86
CA ALA A 119 9.69 2.53 -6.84
C ALA A 119 9.35 4.01 -6.99
N PHE A 120 10.23 4.79 -7.61
CA PHE A 120 10.06 6.23 -7.77
C PHE A 120 9.35 6.59 -9.07
N ASP A 121 8.35 7.46 -8.98
CA ASP A 121 7.74 8.09 -10.15
C ASP A 121 8.77 8.95 -10.89
N THR A 122 8.81 8.84 -12.21
CA THR A 122 9.77 9.57 -13.06
C THR A 122 9.59 11.10 -12.98
N ASP A 123 8.37 11.57 -12.70
CA ASP A 123 8.08 12.99 -12.53
C ASP A 123 8.22 13.46 -11.07
N GLY A 124 8.55 12.55 -10.16
CA GLY A 124 8.79 12.88 -8.76
C GLY A 124 7.52 13.17 -7.95
N THR A 125 6.36 12.64 -8.30
CA THR A 125 5.11 12.99 -7.61
C THR A 125 4.62 11.94 -6.62
N TYR A 126 5.10 10.71 -6.72
CA TYR A 126 4.83 9.64 -5.76
C TYR A 126 5.99 8.64 -5.68
N VAL A 127 6.02 7.88 -4.62
CA VAL A 127 6.91 6.74 -4.46
C VAL A 127 6.12 5.52 -4.00
N ASN A 128 6.39 4.38 -4.60
CA ASN A 128 5.90 3.10 -4.10
C ASN A 128 6.67 2.77 -2.81
N PHE A 129 5.95 2.52 -1.74
CA PHE A 129 6.59 2.27 -0.44
C PHE A 129 6.60 0.79 -0.03
N MET A 130 5.92 -0.05 -0.79
CA MET A 130 5.91 -1.50 -0.61
C MET A 130 5.52 -2.17 -1.92
N THR A 131 5.80 -3.45 -2.03
CA THR A 131 5.28 -4.30 -3.08
C THR A 131 4.23 -5.25 -2.53
N ALA A 132 3.19 -5.46 -3.30
CA ALA A 132 2.21 -6.51 -3.11
C ALA A 132 1.91 -7.14 -4.48
N ALA A 133 1.20 -8.25 -4.49
CA ALA A 133 0.84 -8.92 -5.74
C ALA A 133 -0.45 -9.71 -5.58
N THR A 134 -1.09 -10.02 -6.70
CA THR A 134 -1.98 -11.16 -6.79
C THR A 134 -1.14 -12.36 -7.15
N VAL A 135 -1.22 -13.40 -6.34
CA VAL A 135 -0.45 -14.64 -6.41
C VAL A 135 -1.39 -15.84 -6.37
N ILE A 136 -0.87 -17.06 -6.45
CA ILE A 136 -1.64 -18.27 -6.23
C ILE A 136 -1.56 -18.65 -4.75
N ALA A 137 -2.72 -18.70 -4.08
CA ALA A 137 -2.87 -19.35 -2.77
C ALA A 137 -3.24 -20.81 -2.97
N TYR A 138 -2.61 -21.71 -2.25
CA TYR A 138 -2.94 -23.14 -2.32
C TYR A 138 -2.85 -23.80 -0.95
N ASN A 139 -3.57 -24.90 -0.75
CA ASN A 139 -3.52 -25.69 0.48
C ASN A 139 -2.39 -26.75 0.38
N PRO A 140 -1.27 -26.57 1.12
CA PRO A 140 -0.11 -27.46 1.02
C PRO A 140 -0.34 -28.87 1.60
N LYS A 141 -1.43 -29.08 2.37
CA LYS A 141 -1.82 -30.41 2.87
C LYS A 141 -2.48 -31.27 1.78
N VAL A 142 -3.02 -30.63 0.74
CA VAL A 142 -3.72 -31.28 -0.37
C VAL A 142 -2.90 -31.22 -1.66
N ILE A 143 -2.32 -30.06 -1.92
CA ILE A 143 -1.49 -29.81 -3.12
C ILE A 143 -0.03 -29.89 -2.68
N THR A 144 0.56 -31.06 -2.75
CA THR A 144 1.94 -31.32 -2.29
C THR A 144 3.02 -30.80 -3.22
N THR A 145 2.70 -30.62 -4.51
CA THR A 145 3.57 -29.93 -5.49
C THR A 145 3.00 -28.54 -5.73
N PRO A 146 3.71 -27.47 -5.32
CA PRO A 146 3.23 -26.10 -5.51
C PRO A 146 2.87 -25.81 -6.96
N PRO A 147 1.76 -25.09 -7.23
CA PRO A 147 1.44 -24.65 -8.59
C PRO A 147 2.50 -23.69 -9.10
N THR A 148 2.78 -23.74 -10.40
CA THR A 148 3.84 -22.94 -11.04
C THR A 148 3.33 -22.05 -12.16
N SER A 149 2.06 -22.16 -12.52
CA SER A 149 1.41 -21.42 -13.59
C SER A 149 0.01 -20.97 -13.17
N TRP A 150 -0.45 -19.85 -13.70
CA TRP A 150 -1.83 -19.41 -13.54
C TRP A 150 -2.84 -20.45 -14.04
N ASN A 151 -2.50 -21.22 -15.07
CA ASN A 151 -3.37 -22.30 -15.58
C ASN A 151 -3.53 -23.46 -14.58
N ASP A 152 -2.59 -23.64 -13.66
CA ASP A 152 -2.68 -24.73 -12.68
C ASP A 152 -3.90 -24.58 -11.75
N ILE A 153 -4.46 -23.36 -11.63
CA ILE A 153 -5.71 -23.12 -10.90
C ILE A 153 -6.86 -23.93 -11.53
N PHE A 154 -6.87 -24.10 -12.84
CA PHE A 154 -7.90 -24.81 -13.57
C PHE A 154 -7.63 -26.32 -13.78
N ASP A 155 -6.61 -26.87 -13.10
CA ASP A 155 -6.37 -28.30 -13.14
C ASP A 155 -7.68 -29.06 -12.79
N PRO A 156 -8.14 -30.00 -13.64
CA PRO A 156 -9.39 -30.73 -13.43
C PRO A 156 -9.52 -31.41 -12.04
N LYS A 157 -8.38 -31.77 -11.43
CA LYS A 157 -8.35 -32.37 -10.07
C LYS A 157 -8.81 -31.43 -8.98
N TYR A 158 -8.87 -30.11 -9.23
CA TYR A 158 -9.32 -29.07 -8.29
C TYR A 158 -10.76 -28.61 -8.54
N SER A 159 -11.47 -29.25 -9.48
CA SER A 159 -12.87 -28.91 -9.81
C SER A 159 -13.75 -28.91 -8.55
N GLY A 160 -14.55 -27.85 -8.38
CA GLY A 160 -15.40 -27.65 -7.22
C GLY A 160 -14.66 -27.26 -5.92
N LYS A 161 -13.34 -27.05 -5.98
CA LYS A 161 -12.49 -26.66 -4.84
C LYS A 161 -11.65 -25.41 -5.10
N MET A 162 -11.91 -24.69 -6.18
CA MET A 162 -11.27 -23.41 -6.48
C MET A 162 -12.19 -22.25 -6.19
N ALA A 163 -11.64 -21.16 -5.67
CA ALA A 163 -12.34 -19.88 -5.56
C ALA A 163 -11.62 -18.84 -6.43
N LEU A 164 -12.37 -18.01 -7.13
CA LEU A 164 -11.82 -16.89 -7.92
C LEU A 164 -12.30 -15.56 -7.35
N GLY A 165 -11.53 -14.51 -7.53
CA GLY A 165 -12.01 -13.15 -7.25
C GLY A 165 -13.05 -12.73 -8.28
N ASP A 166 -14.07 -11.98 -7.85
CA ASP A 166 -14.94 -11.25 -8.77
C ASP A 166 -14.16 -10.10 -9.43
N ILE A 167 -14.52 -9.73 -10.66
CA ILE A 167 -13.82 -8.67 -11.41
C ILE A 167 -13.87 -7.29 -10.73
N THR A 168 -14.83 -7.06 -9.84
CA THR A 168 -14.89 -5.82 -9.05
C THR A 168 -13.76 -5.73 -8.02
N GLY A 169 -13.22 -6.89 -7.61
CA GLY A 169 -12.01 -7.00 -6.78
C GLY A 169 -10.72 -6.99 -7.60
N THR A 170 -9.61 -6.66 -6.94
CA THR A 170 -8.28 -6.63 -7.57
C THR A 170 -7.83 -8.02 -8.02
N SER A 171 -8.05 -9.05 -7.21
CA SER A 171 -7.61 -10.42 -7.53
C SER A 171 -8.33 -11.01 -8.75
N GLY A 172 -9.63 -10.74 -8.89
CA GLY A 172 -10.41 -11.21 -10.04
C GLY A 172 -9.99 -10.52 -11.33
N LEU A 173 -9.85 -9.18 -11.28
CA LEU A 173 -9.31 -8.41 -12.40
C LEU A 173 -7.91 -8.91 -12.79
N HIS A 174 -7.00 -9.02 -11.84
CA HIS A 174 -5.63 -9.45 -12.07
C HIS A 174 -5.56 -10.86 -12.65
N PHE A 175 -6.40 -11.77 -12.16
CA PHE A 175 -6.45 -13.13 -12.69
C PHE A 175 -6.94 -13.18 -14.14
N LEU A 176 -8.00 -12.41 -14.47
CA LEU A 176 -8.46 -12.26 -15.85
C LEU A 176 -7.33 -11.73 -16.76
N LEU A 177 -6.62 -10.67 -16.32
CA LEU A 177 -5.53 -10.09 -17.09
C LEU A 177 -4.34 -11.08 -17.26
N ALA A 178 -4.01 -11.82 -16.20
CA ALA A 178 -2.96 -12.84 -16.24
C ALA A 178 -3.31 -13.97 -17.20
N LEU A 179 -4.53 -14.49 -17.14
CA LEU A 179 -5.01 -15.51 -18.08
C LEU A 179 -5.02 -15.01 -19.52
N ASN A 180 -5.43 -13.76 -19.74
CA ASN A 180 -5.43 -13.17 -21.06
C ASN A 180 -4.01 -13.09 -21.64
N LYS A 181 -3.05 -12.57 -20.86
CA LYS A 181 -1.64 -12.51 -21.25
C LYS A 181 -1.07 -13.89 -21.53
N LEU A 182 -1.33 -14.86 -20.64
CA LEU A 182 -0.87 -16.24 -20.77
C LEU A 182 -1.36 -16.91 -22.07
N ASN A 183 -2.57 -16.57 -22.50
CA ASN A 183 -3.18 -17.07 -23.73
C ASN A 183 -2.98 -16.15 -24.95
N GLY A 184 -1.95 -15.31 -24.94
CA GLY A 184 -1.53 -14.48 -26.07
C GLY A 184 -2.35 -13.23 -26.32
N GLY A 185 -3.25 -12.85 -25.40
CA GLY A 185 -4.00 -11.58 -25.46
C GLY A 185 -3.24 -10.40 -24.87
N ASP A 186 -3.72 -9.21 -25.15
CA ASP A 186 -3.23 -7.95 -24.61
C ASP A 186 -4.36 -7.13 -23.93
N LEU A 187 -4.05 -5.94 -23.41
CA LEU A 187 -5.04 -5.12 -22.71
C LEU A 187 -6.09 -4.48 -23.63
N ASN A 188 -5.91 -4.51 -24.95
CA ASN A 188 -6.91 -4.02 -25.92
C ASN A 188 -7.95 -5.10 -26.25
N ASN A 189 -7.58 -6.37 -26.06
CA ASN A 189 -8.48 -7.49 -26.29
C ASN A 189 -8.32 -8.57 -25.20
N LEU A 190 -9.37 -8.75 -24.38
CA LEU A 190 -9.42 -9.76 -23.33
C LEU A 190 -10.17 -11.05 -23.73
N ASP A 191 -10.33 -11.32 -25.03
CA ASP A 191 -11.09 -12.49 -25.49
C ASP A 191 -10.50 -13.81 -25.00
N SER A 192 -9.17 -13.95 -25.01
CA SER A 192 -8.48 -15.15 -24.54
C SER A 192 -8.69 -15.39 -23.04
N GLY A 193 -8.63 -14.33 -22.22
CA GLY A 193 -8.87 -14.41 -20.78
C GLY A 193 -10.32 -14.75 -20.44
N PHE A 194 -11.28 -14.12 -21.09
CA PHE A 194 -12.69 -14.42 -20.90
C PHE A 194 -13.06 -15.82 -21.39
N LYS A 195 -12.46 -16.28 -22.50
CA LYS A 195 -12.63 -17.66 -22.97
C LYS A 195 -12.15 -18.66 -21.92
N ALA A 196 -10.93 -18.49 -21.39
CA ALA A 196 -10.39 -19.37 -20.35
C ALA A 196 -11.26 -19.40 -19.09
N LEU A 197 -11.79 -18.26 -18.64
CA LEU A 197 -12.73 -18.21 -17.52
C LEU A 197 -14.05 -18.94 -17.83
N SER A 198 -14.67 -18.67 -18.98
CA SER A 198 -15.97 -19.26 -19.36
C SER A 198 -15.89 -20.77 -19.50
N GLU A 199 -14.81 -21.31 -20.03
CA GLU A 199 -14.57 -22.75 -20.18
C GLU A 199 -14.39 -23.48 -18.83
N ASN A 200 -14.12 -22.73 -17.76
CA ASN A 200 -13.87 -23.28 -16.44
C ASN A 200 -14.89 -22.82 -15.36
N LYS A 201 -15.87 -21.97 -15.70
CA LYS A 201 -16.80 -21.38 -14.72
C LYS A 201 -17.53 -22.41 -13.87
N ASP A 202 -17.96 -23.53 -14.47
CA ASP A 202 -18.72 -24.59 -13.78
C ASP A 202 -17.86 -25.41 -12.80
N LYS A 203 -16.53 -25.24 -12.84
CA LYS A 203 -15.58 -25.87 -11.90
C LYS A 203 -15.29 -24.99 -10.69
N VAL A 204 -15.70 -23.72 -10.71
CA VAL A 204 -15.43 -22.72 -9.65
C VAL A 204 -16.48 -22.90 -8.55
N LEU A 205 -16.00 -23.09 -7.30
CA LEU A 205 -16.89 -23.18 -6.14
C LEU A 205 -17.60 -21.85 -5.87
N MET A 206 -16.86 -20.75 -5.94
CA MET A 206 -17.40 -19.41 -5.72
C MET A 206 -16.55 -18.31 -6.34
N TYR A 207 -17.21 -17.18 -6.65
CA TYR A 207 -16.56 -15.91 -6.95
C TYR A 207 -16.65 -14.99 -5.73
N TYR A 208 -15.52 -14.71 -5.06
CA TYR A 208 -15.52 -13.88 -3.86
C TYR A 208 -15.37 -12.39 -4.21
N THR A 209 -16.10 -11.55 -3.50
CA THR A 209 -16.04 -10.08 -3.63
C THR A 209 -15.17 -9.42 -2.55
N GLN A 210 -14.99 -10.09 -1.40
CA GLN A 210 -14.14 -9.68 -0.31
C GLN A 210 -13.05 -10.71 -0.05
N ALA A 211 -11.80 -10.25 0.05
CA ALA A 211 -10.63 -11.14 0.16
C ALA A 211 -10.71 -12.13 1.33
N ASP A 212 -11.34 -11.75 2.44
CA ASP A 212 -11.41 -12.57 3.64
C ASP A 212 -12.49 -13.66 3.59
N GLN A 213 -13.38 -13.65 2.58
CA GLN A 213 -14.45 -14.66 2.44
C GLN A 213 -13.92 -16.10 2.28
N ILE A 214 -12.73 -16.25 1.69
CA ILE A 214 -12.16 -17.57 1.42
C ILE A 214 -11.31 -18.14 2.57
N VAL A 215 -11.06 -17.37 3.65
CA VAL A 215 -10.22 -17.83 4.78
C VAL A 215 -10.82 -19.08 5.42
N SER A 216 -12.09 -19.03 5.81
CA SER A 216 -12.80 -20.16 6.43
C SER A 216 -12.96 -21.34 5.48
N LEU A 217 -13.06 -21.10 4.18
CA LEU A 217 -13.14 -22.17 3.17
C LEU A 217 -11.80 -22.91 3.01
N PHE A 218 -10.67 -22.19 3.07
CA PHE A 218 -9.34 -22.81 3.15
C PHE A 218 -9.17 -23.60 4.45
N GLU A 219 -9.62 -23.06 5.59
CA GLU A 219 -9.54 -23.71 6.88
C GLU A 219 -10.27 -25.06 6.88
N ARG A 220 -11.47 -25.13 6.29
CA ARG A 220 -12.27 -26.36 6.15
C ARG A 220 -11.87 -27.24 4.97
N GLY A 221 -10.96 -26.79 4.10
CA GLY A 221 -10.53 -27.51 2.90
C GLY A 221 -11.60 -27.57 1.79
N GLU A 222 -12.60 -26.71 1.84
CA GLU A 222 -13.60 -26.55 0.78
C GLU A 222 -13.00 -25.81 -0.43
N VAL A 223 -12.10 -24.84 -0.17
CA VAL A 223 -11.24 -24.22 -1.16
C VAL A 223 -9.80 -24.67 -0.92
N ILE A 224 -9.13 -25.09 -1.97
CA ILE A 224 -7.73 -25.54 -1.92
C ILE A 224 -6.81 -24.75 -2.82
N ILE A 225 -7.35 -23.91 -3.72
CA ILE A 225 -6.57 -23.06 -4.62
C ILE A 225 -7.37 -21.81 -5.01
N ALA A 226 -6.70 -20.66 -5.06
CA ALA A 226 -7.31 -19.38 -5.43
C ALA A 226 -6.25 -18.33 -5.85
N PRO A 227 -6.56 -17.37 -6.73
CA PRO A 227 -5.81 -16.12 -6.80
C PRO A 227 -6.02 -15.32 -5.51
N TRP A 228 -4.93 -14.89 -4.83
CA TRP A 228 -5.07 -14.15 -3.58
C TRP A 228 -3.86 -13.25 -3.31
N TYR A 229 -3.67 -12.76 -2.07
CA TYR A 229 -2.65 -11.79 -1.72
C TYR A 229 -1.68 -12.33 -0.66
N PRO A 230 -0.37 -12.08 -0.76
CA PRO A 230 0.63 -12.52 0.20
C PRO A 230 0.32 -12.12 1.65
N ASP A 231 -0.15 -10.89 1.89
CA ASP A 231 -0.49 -10.42 3.23
C ASP A 231 -1.66 -11.20 3.85
N ARG A 232 -2.61 -11.61 3.04
CA ARG A 232 -3.75 -12.45 3.48
C ARG A 232 -3.31 -13.88 3.72
N ILE A 233 -2.49 -14.43 2.83
CA ILE A 233 -1.94 -15.78 2.96
C ILE A 233 -1.09 -15.87 4.23
N GLY A 234 -0.14 -14.94 4.44
CA GLY A 234 0.70 -14.91 5.63
C GLY A 234 -0.12 -14.79 6.92
N SER A 235 -1.06 -13.85 6.95
CA SER A 235 -1.93 -13.64 8.12
C SER A 235 -2.84 -14.84 8.43
N ALA A 236 -3.31 -15.57 7.42
CA ALA A 236 -4.11 -16.78 7.58
C ALA A 236 -3.25 -17.96 8.04
N ALA A 237 -2.08 -18.14 7.44
CA ALA A 237 -1.12 -19.17 7.84
C ALA A 237 -0.65 -19.01 9.30
N ASP A 238 -0.46 -17.77 9.78
CA ASP A 238 -0.14 -17.46 11.19
C ASP A 238 -1.22 -17.91 12.17
N LYS A 239 -2.46 -18.01 11.71
CA LYS A 239 -3.61 -18.52 12.47
C LYS A 239 -3.81 -20.03 12.32
N GLY A 240 -2.91 -20.72 11.61
CA GLY A 240 -2.97 -22.15 11.40
C GLY A 240 -3.81 -22.60 10.21
N VAL A 241 -4.35 -21.68 9.41
CA VAL A 241 -5.05 -22.02 8.17
C VAL A 241 -4.07 -22.70 7.20
N PRO A 242 -4.42 -23.86 6.60
CA PRO A 242 -3.53 -24.58 5.71
C PRO A 242 -3.49 -23.89 4.32
N VAL A 243 -2.75 -22.81 4.23
CA VAL A 243 -2.56 -22.02 3.00
C VAL A 243 -1.10 -21.63 2.83
N ALA A 244 -0.62 -21.68 1.60
CA ALA A 244 0.72 -21.28 1.18
C ALA A 244 0.66 -20.44 -0.10
N VAL A 245 1.75 -19.74 -0.39
CA VAL A 245 1.89 -18.91 -1.59
C VAL A 245 2.65 -19.65 -2.68
N ALA A 246 2.23 -19.45 -3.93
CA ALA A 246 3.03 -19.80 -5.10
C ALA A 246 3.08 -18.62 -6.07
N TYR A 247 4.27 -18.34 -6.58
CA TYR A 247 4.50 -17.33 -7.60
C TYR A 247 4.49 -18.01 -8.97
N PRO A 248 3.55 -17.65 -9.87
CA PRO A 248 3.49 -18.25 -11.19
C PRO A 248 4.68 -17.78 -12.04
N LYS A 249 5.24 -18.69 -12.84
CA LYS A 249 6.40 -18.43 -13.72
C LYS A 249 6.15 -17.33 -14.76
N GLU A 250 4.90 -17.10 -15.13
CA GLU A 250 4.49 -16.05 -16.06
C GLU A 250 4.51 -14.64 -15.42
N GLY A 251 4.84 -14.58 -14.15
CA GLY A 251 4.81 -13.39 -13.31
C GLY A 251 3.50 -13.24 -12.53
N ALA A 252 3.63 -12.95 -11.24
CA ALA A 252 2.51 -12.50 -10.42
C ALA A 252 2.14 -11.06 -10.80
N VAL A 253 0.85 -10.70 -10.64
CA VAL A 253 0.39 -9.35 -11.01
C VAL A 253 0.63 -8.39 -9.86
N GLY A 254 1.55 -7.45 -10.06
CA GLY A 254 2.00 -6.52 -9.03
C GLY A 254 0.94 -5.48 -8.64
N ILE A 255 0.97 -5.09 -7.39
CA ILE A 255 0.18 -4.01 -6.79
C ILE A 255 1.15 -3.00 -6.22
N GLN A 256 0.94 -1.72 -6.51
CA GLN A 256 1.84 -0.64 -6.13
C GLN A 256 1.11 0.41 -5.30
N PRO A 257 1.08 0.28 -3.97
CA PRO A 257 0.65 1.34 -3.08
C PRO A 257 1.71 2.44 -3.02
N THR A 258 1.27 3.69 -3.04
CA THR A 258 2.14 4.86 -3.14
C THR A 258 2.00 5.78 -1.94
N LEU A 259 3.03 6.60 -1.74
CA LEU A 259 3.03 7.81 -0.91
C LEU A 259 3.16 9.04 -1.81
N SER A 260 2.36 10.05 -1.54
CA SER A 260 2.37 11.32 -2.24
C SER A 260 2.22 12.47 -1.26
N ILE A 261 2.69 13.65 -1.64
CA ILE A 261 2.47 14.90 -0.91
C ILE A 261 1.47 15.73 -1.72
N PRO A 262 0.32 16.12 -1.18
CA PRO A 262 -0.61 17.02 -1.83
C PRO A 262 0.02 18.39 -2.09
N LYS A 263 -0.26 18.96 -3.26
CA LYS A 263 0.30 20.25 -3.68
C LYS A 263 -0.16 21.37 -2.77
N GLY A 264 0.80 22.14 -2.26
CA GLY A 264 0.54 23.24 -1.34
C GLY A 264 0.60 22.86 0.14
N SER A 265 1.00 21.62 0.49
CA SER A 265 1.21 21.25 1.88
C SER A 265 2.24 22.19 2.55
N ALA A 266 1.83 22.80 3.66
CA ALA A 266 2.69 23.65 4.48
C ALA A 266 3.82 22.85 5.15
N ASN A 267 3.64 21.55 5.32
CA ASN A 267 4.54 20.63 6.02
C ASN A 267 5.41 19.78 5.08
N LYS A 268 5.65 20.22 3.84
CA LYS A 268 6.38 19.45 2.81
C LYS A 268 7.70 18.86 3.30
N LYS A 269 8.52 19.61 4.05
CA LYS A 269 9.78 19.09 4.60
C LYS A 269 9.56 17.96 5.60
N LEU A 270 8.55 18.09 6.45
CA LEU A 270 8.20 17.10 7.45
C LEU A 270 7.59 15.84 6.78
N ALA A 271 6.78 16.04 5.74
CA ALA A 271 6.23 14.98 4.90
C ALA A 271 7.32 14.18 4.18
N MET A 272 8.33 14.85 3.60
CA MET A 272 9.51 14.20 3.01
C MET A 272 10.26 13.37 4.05
N LYS A 273 10.41 13.88 5.27
CA LYS A 273 11.05 13.15 6.36
C LYS A 273 10.27 11.89 6.75
N PHE A 274 8.94 11.97 6.76
CA PHE A 274 8.10 10.80 7.01
C PHE A 274 8.26 9.75 5.89
N ILE A 275 8.24 10.18 4.63
CA ILE A 275 8.48 9.28 3.48
C ILE A 275 9.84 8.60 3.61
N ASP A 276 10.88 9.34 4.00
CA ASP A 276 12.23 8.78 4.21
C ASP A 276 12.26 7.71 5.32
N VAL A 277 11.56 7.93 6.43
CA VAL A 277 11.40 6.94 7.51
C VAL A 277 10.64 5.69 7.02
N VAL A 278 9.59 5.86 6.22
CA VAL A 278 8.86 4.72 5.62
C VAL A 278 9.76 3.90 4.69
N LEU A 279 10.67 4.55 3.97
CA LEU A 279 11.60 3.91 3.04
C LEU A 279 12.89 3.41 3.70
N SER A 280 13.09 3.65 5.00
CA SER A 280 14.27 3.17 5.72
C SER A 280 14.32 1.65 5.80
N GLN A 281 15.51 1.09 5.95
CA GLN A 281 15.69 -0.35 6.12
C GLN A 281 14.88 -0.89 7.30
N GLU A 282 14.92 -0.19 8.45
CA GLU A 282 14.20 -0.59 9.66
C GLU A 282 12.67 -0.48 9.49
N GLY A 283 12.19 0.62 8.90
CA GLY A 283 10.76 0.83 8.64
C GLY A 283 10.19 -0.21 7.70
N GLN A 284 10.92 -0.51 6.62
CA GLN A 284 10.56 -1.51 5.63
C GLN A 284 10.60 -2.94 6.21
N ALA A 285 11.65 -3.30 6.95
CA ALA A 285 11.76 -4.60 7.60
C ALA A 285 10.62 -4.83 8.62
N CYS A 286 10.37 -3.85 9.49
CA CYS A 286 9.26 -3.91 10.45
C CYS A 286 7.91 -4.12 9.75
N PHE A 287 7.65 -3.38 8.67
CA PHE A 287 6.38 -3.44 7.97
C PHE A 287 6.22 -4.76 7.20
N ALA A 288 7.28 -5.27 6.60
CA ALA A 288 7.30 -6.57 5.93
C ALA A 288 6.97 -7.71 6.91
N GLU A 289 7.61 -7.73 8.08
CA GLU A 289 7.39 -8.76 9.10
C GLU A 289 5.98 -8.72 9.73
N LYS A 290 5.40 -7.52 9.90
CA LYS A 290 4.07 -7.37 10.50
C LYS A 290 2.92 -7.50 9.51
N LYS A 291 3.14 -7.09 8.25
CA LYS A 291 2.08 -6.92 7.25
C LYS A 291 2.20 -7.88 6.07
N TYR A 292 3.30 -8.63 5.99
CA TYR A 292 3.62 -9.40 4.77
C TYR A 292 3.61 -8.50 3.52
N ALA A 293 4.27 -7.35 3.63
CA ALA A 293 4.46 -6.40 2.53
C ALA A 293 5.88 -6.54 1.98
N GLY A 294 6.04 -6.70 0.69
CA GLY A 294 7.37 -6.77 0.07
C GLY A 294 8.08 -5.42 0.20
N PRO A 295 9.34 -5.38 0.70
CA PRO A 295 10.09 -4.15 0.80
C PRO A 295 10.54 -3.64 -0.58
N VAL A 296 10.59 -2.32 -0.73
CA VAL A 296 11.22 -1.65 -1.88
C VAL A 296 12.65 -1.22 -1.57
N ASN A 297 13.05 -1.21 -0.31
CA ASN A 297 14.44 -0.98 0.10
C ASN A 297 15.22 -2.27 -0.07
N THR A 298 16.26 -2.24 -0.92
CA THR A 298 17.06 -3.39 -1.33
C THR A 298 18.05 -3.89 -0.26
N LYS A 299 18.20 -3.14 0.84
CA LYS A 299 19.07 -3.51 1.97
C LYS A 299 18.33 -4.26 3.07
N VAL A 300 17.03 -4.43 2.92
CA VAL A 300 16.23 -5.16 3.91
C VAL A 300 16.61 -6.64 3.92
N SER A 301 16.82 -7.18 5.11
CA SER A 301 16.87 -8.62 5.33
C SER A 301 15.55 -9.05 5.97
N LEU A 302 14.96 -10.10 5.43
CA LEU A 302 13.70 -10.68 5.91
C LEU A 302 13.96 -12.01 6.60
N SER A 303 13.07 -12.40 7.52
CA SER A 303 13.02 -13.77 7.99
C SER A 303 12.71 -14.73 6.85
N ASP A 304 13.21 -15.96 6.91
CA ASP A 304 12.96 -17.01 5.90
C ASP A 304 11.46 -17.22 5.65
N LYS A 305 10.67 -17.06 6.71
CA LYS A 305 9.22 -17.17 6.64
C LYS A 305 8.62 -16.07 5.76
N VAL A 306 8.96 -14.83 6.02
CA VAL A 306 8.40 -13.67 5.30
C VAL A 306 8.94 -13.62 3.87
N ALA A 307 10.24 -13.88 3.68
CA ALA A 307 10.86 -13.90 2.35
C ALA A 307 10.20 -14.89 1.37
N LYS A 308 9.67 -16.01 1.88
CA LYS A 308 8.93 -16.99 1.06
C LYS A 308 7.51 -16.56 0.70
N ILE A 309 6.96 -15.57 1.41
CA ILE A 309 5.55 -15.14 1.24
C ILE A 309 5.45 -13.87 0.40
N VAL A 310 6.31 -12.88 0.68
CA VAL A 310 6.22 -11.56 0.03
C VAL A 310 6.95 -11.53 -1.31
N PRO A 311 6.58 -10.63 -2.23
CA PRO A 311 7.42 -10.37 -3.40
C PRO A 311 8.79 -9.84 -2.93
N PHE A 312 9.84 -10.65 -3.10
CA PHE A 312 11.20 -10.33 -2.68
C PHE A 312 12.22 -11.09 -3.54
N GLY A 313 13.37 -10.48 -3.87
CA GLY A 313 14.36 -11.09 -4.76
C GLY A 313 13.76 -11.43 -6.14
N GLU A 314 13.98 -12.65 -6.62
CA GLU A 314 13.51 -13.10 -7.95
C GLU A 314 11.99 -12.93 -8.14
N SER A 315 11.18 -13.22 -7.10
CA SER A 315 9.73 -13.07 -7.22
C SER A 315 9.29 -11.60 -7.39
N TYR A 316 10.08 -10.65 -6.85
CA TYR A 316 9.87 -9.22 -7.08
C TYR A 316 10.27 -8.80 -8.49
N GLU A 317 11.39 -9.29 -9.00
CA GLU A 317 11.88 -8.97 -10.33
C GLU A 317 10.94 -9.50 -11.43
N ASN A 318 10.26 -10.62 -11.17
CA ASN A 318 9.30 -11.25 -12.08
C ASN A 318 7.87 -10.70 -11.95
N LEU A 319 7.62 -9.66 -11.13
CA LEU A 319 6.30 -9.04 -11.08
C LEU A 319 5.95 -8.38 -12.42
N TRP A 320 4.74 -8.64 -12.86
CA TRP A 320 4.16 -7.95 -14.00
C TRP A 320 3.17 -6.87 -13.55
N TYR A 321 3.32 -5.68 -14.11
CA TYR A 321 2.45 -4.54 -13.85
C TYR A 321 1.66 -4.21 -15.12
N PRO A 322 0.34 -4.46 -15.17
CA PRO A 322 -0.49 -4.03 -16.28
C PRO A 322 -0.53 -2.49 -16.36
N ASP A 323 -0.66 -1.96 -17.56
CA ASP A 323 -0.82 -0.52 -17.76
C ASP A 323 -2.08 -0.02 -17.04
N THR A 324 -1.86 0.73 -15.96
CA THR A 324 -2.95 1.20 -15.08
C THR A 324 -3.88 2.20 -15.76
N ASP A 325 -3.43 2.92 -16.77
CA ASP A 325 -4.24 3.91 -17.47
C ASP A 325 -5.20 3.20 -18.45
N VAL A 326 -4.69 2.18 -19.15
CA VAL A 326 -5.52 1.29 -19.97
C VAL A 326 -6.53 0.55 -19.11
N VAL A 327 -6.08 -0.02 -17.98
CA VAL A 327 -6.96 -0.72 -17.04
C VAL A 327 -8.06 0.19 -16.52
N ALA A 328 -7.74 1.41 -16.09
CA ALA A 328 -8.72 2.36 -15.59
C ALA A 328 -9.78 2.72 -16.65
N LYS A 329 -9.37 2.91 -17.90
CA LYS A 329 -10.23 3.24 -19.02
C LYS A 329 -11.15 2.09 -19.43
N GLU A 330 -10.61 0.89 -19.54
CA GLU A 330 -11.31 -0.27 -20.12
C GLU A 330 -12.09 -1.11 -19.08
N ARG A 331 -11.75 -1.03 -17.79
CA ARG A 331 -12.36 -1.81 -16.71
C ARG A 331 -13.90 -1.77 -16.69
N PRO A 332 -14.60 -0.62 -16.92
CA PRO A 332 -16.05 -0.61 -16.95
C PRO A 332 -16.65 -1.50 -18.06
N LYS A 333 -16.00 -1.57 -19.24
CA LYS A 333 -16.38 -2.45 -20.34
C LYS A 333 -16.15 -3.92 -19.98
N TRP A 334 -15.02 -4.23 -19.36
CA TRP A 334 -14.71 -5.58 -18.92
C TRP A 334 -15.66 -6.07 -17.83
N THR A 335 -16.03 -5.20 -16.89
CA THR A 335 -17.03 -5.53 -15.85
C THR A 335 -18.40 -5.87 -16.45
N LYS A 336 -18.88 -5.09 -17.43
CA LYS A 336 -20.13 -5.42 -18.13
C LYS A 336 -20.05 -6.75 -18.90
N ARG A 337 -18.88 -7.07 -19.45
CA ARG A 337 -18.65 -8.36 -20.13
C ARG A 337 -18.64 -9.51 -19.14
N TRP A 338 -18.01 -9.35 -17.99
CA TRP A 338 -17.98 -10.32 -16.89
C TRP A 338 -19.40 -10.71 -16.47
N GLN A 339 -20.24 -9.73 -16.19
CA GLN A 339 -21.65 -9.95 -15.81
C GLN A 339 -22.41 -10.82 -16.81
N ARG A 340 -22.11 -10.71 -18.10
CA ARG A 340 -22.74 -11.53 -19.14
C ARG A 340 -22.12 -12.91 -19.34
N ALA A 341 -20.84 -13.08 -19.06
CA ALA A 341 -20.11 -14.30 -19.36
C ALA A 341 -19.99 -15.24 -18.14
N ILE A 342 -19.96 -14.67 -16.93
CA ILE A 342 -19.67 -15.41 -15.70
C ILE A 342 -20.88 -15.45 -14.77
N ASP A 343 -21.62 -14.33 -14.61
CA ASP A 343 -22.73 -14.23 -13.63
C ASP A 343 -24.05 -14.81 -14.19
N GLN A 344 -24.09 -15.14 -15.47
CA GLN A 344 -25.22 -15.82 -16.15
C GLN A 344 -24.86 -17.28 -16.44
#